data_359c9823cc04c38af84afc25457f6dc6
#
_entry.id   359c9823cc04c38af84afc25457f6dc6
#
_cell.length_a   1.000
_cell.length_b   1.000
_cell.length_c   1.000
_cell.angle_alpha   90.00
_cell.angle_beta   90.00
_cell.angle_gamma   90.00
#
_symmetry.space_group_name_H-M   'P 1'
#
loop_
_entity.id
_entity.type
_entity.pdbx_description
1 polymer ?
#
loop_
_entity_poly.entity_id
_entity_poly.type
_entity_poly.pdbx_seq_one_letter_code
_entity_poly.pdbx_strand_id
1 'polypeptide(L)'
;MKRTLGYAGRVLLLIVLMLSAGRADGEDAPMSDEARKCLDCHAKPGIIKFFQNNESLIAYVDPDKYHASVHGSLSCSICHPEFSSGNHPKRAFKSKAQYQIRSSLVCRKCHSDEQISLNAVHRGLLLEERKGKPVMCTNCHGSHTVTQLSRKGSFTNEEQYCMKCHAHSVNMHFTNKEILPLKVDLRLLSTSVHGKLSCSDCHFGFSSEEHPQRNFRTHRDFILASSENCRRCHFDKYTKTLESIHYTMLSQGRLEAPVCTDCHGSHEIYRVSKVRTESAKRCRRCHAKEYDIYAGSVHGNALINENNQDVPVCVDCHTAHTIEDPLSMDYRERIPEMCSNCHTKKEVVGKYGLSTDVAKTYLSDFHGVSLGLYKMQKGEAGQPHKPIAVCTDCHGTHNIMNTRDAEAAVVKSNLLKRCQKCHADANENFPDAWLSHYEPSLKRAPLVFFAGWIYKIFLPILLIGFVLQILLHIWRYAVNR
;
A
#
# COMPACT_ATOMS: atom_id res chain seq x y z
N MET A 1 67.87 -18.42 -42.48
CA MET A 1 66.45 -18.58 -42.83
C MET A 1 65.97 -20.03 -42.59
N LYS A 2 66.12 -20.63 -41.42
CA LYS A 2 65.58 -21.99 -41.08
C LYS A 2 65.09 -22.15 -39.64
N ARG A 3 64.72 -21.08 -38.92
CA ARG A 3 64.24 -21.18 -37.56
C ARG A 3 62.84 -20.56 -37.31
N THR A 4 62.16 -19.97 -38.31
CA THR A 4 60.85 -19.29 -38.15
C THR A 4 59.66 -20.16 -38.60
N LEU A 5 59.84 -21.29 -39.26
CA LEU A 5 58.74 -22.18 -39.68
C LEU A 5 58.20 -23.11 -38.58
N GLY A 6 58.99 -23.33 -37.49
CA GLY A 6 58.58 -24.22 -36.39
C GLY A 6 57.56 -23.67 -35.40
N TYR A 7 57.49 -22.37 -35.27
CA TYR A 7 56.58 -21.76 -34.32
C TYR A 7 55.14 -21.56 -34.86
N ALA A 8 55.03 -21.20 -36.16
CA ALA A 8 53.74 -21.06 -36.81
C ALA A 8 52.96 -22.38 -36.89
N GLY A 9 53.64 -23.50 -37.15
CA GLY A 9 53.01 -24.84 -37.17
C GLY A 9 52.55 -25.33 -35.80
N ARG A 10 53.28 -25.00 -34.74
CA ARG A 10 52.88 -25.36 -33.37
C ARG A 10 51.75 -24.48 -32.82
N VAL A 11 51.67 -23.23 -33.21
CA VAL A 11 50.54 -22.34 -32.84
C VAL A 11 49.27 -22.72 -33.60
N LEU A 12 49.39 -23.09 -34.90
CA LEU A 12 48.24 -23.55 -35.67
C LEU A 12 47.71 -24.92 -35.16
N LEU A 13 48.58 -25.82 -34.70
CA LEU A 13 48.17 -27.11 -34.10
C LEU A 13 47.49 -26.91 -32.74
N LEU A 14 47.93 -25.95 -31.93
CA LEU A 14 47.27 -25.57 -30.66
C LEU A 14 45.94 -24.88 -30.89
N ILE A 15 45.80 -24.05 -31.91
CA ILE A 15 44.54 -23.41 -32.27
C ILE A 15 43.52 -24.43 -32.82
N VAL A 16 43.98 -25.40 -33.62
CA VAL A 16 43.12 -26.49 -34.11
C VAL A 16 42.73 -27.43 -32.98
N LEU A 17 43.62 -27.71 -32.01
CA LEU A 17 43.26 -28.46 -30.79
C LEU A 17 42.35 -27.70 -29.83
N MET A 18 42.40 -26.36 -29.80
CA MET A 18 41.46 -25.57 -29.02
C MET A 18 40.09 -25.35 -29.71
N LEU A 19 40.04 -25.46 -31.05
CA LEU A 19 38.80 -25.40 -31.83
C LEU A 19 38.10 -26.77 -31.91
N SER A 20 38.77 -27.86 -31.60
CA SER A 20 38.20 -29.22 -31.49
C SER A 20 37.82 -29.61 -30.05
N ALA A 21 38.00 -28.72 -29.04
CA ALA A 21 37.24 -28.79 -27.81
C ALA A 21 35.79 -28.44 -28.15
N GLY A 22 35.14 -29.34 -28.86
CA GLY A 22 33.73 -29.30 -29.19
C GLY A 22 32.94 -29.07 -27.92
N ARG A 23 31.97 -28.17 -28.00
CA ARG A 23 30.82 -28.20 -27.14
C ARG A 23 30.43 -29.68 -26.99
N ALA A 24 30.61 -30.24 -25.82
CA ALA A 24 29.83 -31.37 -25.38
C ALA A 24 28.41 -30.82 -25.25
N ASP A 25 27.66 -30.80 -26.34
CA ASP A 25 26.22 -30.84 -26.31
C ASP A 25 25.94 -32.11 -25.49
N GLY A 26 25.41 -31.92 -24.25
CA GLY A 26 25.06 -33.05 -23.42
C GLY A 26 23.98 -33.82 -24.14
N GLU A 27 24.35 -34.90 -24.85
CA GLU A 27 23.37 -35.91 -25.27
C GLU A 27 22.65 -36.34 -23.99
N ASP A 28 21.34 -36.07 -23.92
CA ASP A 28 20.51 -36.51 -22.82
C ASP A 28 20.69 -38.02 -22.65
N ALA A 29 21.22 -38.44 -21.49
CA ALA A 29 21.47 -39.84 -21.22
C ALA A 29 20.16 -40.64 -21.41
N PRO A 30 20.16 -41.74 -22.13
CA PRO A 30 18.94 -42.47 -22.46
C PRO A 30 18.22 -42.94 -21.18
N MET A 31 16.90 -42.86 -21.18
CA MET A 31 16.05 -43.36 -20.09
C MET A 31 16.31 -44.87 -19.88
N SER A 32 16.42 -45.31 -18.63
CA SER A 32 16.66 -46.71 -18.29
C SER A 32 15.54 -47.63 -18.77
N ASP A 33 15.91 -48.90 -19.13
CA ASP A 33 14.92 -49.89 -19.59
C ASP A 33 13.86 -50.20 -18.52
N GLU A 34 14.24 -50.13 -17.24
CA GLU A 34 13.29 -50.30 -16.13
C GLU A 34 12.29 -49.15 -16.07
N ALA A 35 12.77 -47.91 -16.25
CA ALA A 35 11.88 -46.76 -16.26
C ALA A 35 10.86 -46.82 -17.39
N ARG A 36 11.27 -47.28 -18.58
CA ARG A 36 10.38 -47.51 -19.73
C ARG A 36 9.27 -48.50 -19.38
N LYS A 37 9.62 -49.63 -18.78
CA LYS A 37 8.63 -50.65 -18.34
C LYS A 37 7.65 -50.13 -17.31
N CYS A 38 8.09 -49.29 -16.39
CA CYS A 38 7.19 -48.67 -15.42
C CYS A 38 6.24 -47.66 -16.09
N LEU A 39 6.75 -46.87 -17.03
CA LEU A 39 5.99 -45.87 -17.76
C LEU A 39 4.96 -46.48 -18.72
N ASP A 40 5.06 -47.75 -19.15
CA ASP A 40 4.02 -48.44 -19.93
C ASP A 40 2.65 -48.34 -19.25
N CYS A 41 2.61 -48.31 -17.92
CA CYS A 41 1.42 -48.12 -17.14
C CYS A 41 1.32 -46.70 -16.58
N HIS A 42 2.39 -46.20 -15.94
CA HIS A 42 2.36 -44.93 -15.20
C HIS A 42 2.32 -43.68 -16.09
N ALA A 43 2.56 -43.78 -17.39
CA ALA A 43 2.31 -42.71 -18.36
C ALA A 43 0.82 -42.61 -18.77
N LYS A 44 -0.03 -43.52 -18.31
CA LYS A 44 -1.48 -43.50 -18.64
C LYS A 44 -2.25 -42.79 -17.50
N PRO A 45 -3.18 -41.91 -17.81
CA PRO A 45 -4.04 -41.31 -16.79
C PRO A 45 -4.98 -42.38 -16.18
N GLY A 46 -5.30 -42.20 -14.90
CA GLY A 46 -6.32 -43.02 -14.23
C GLY A 46 -5.79 -43.96 -13.14
N ILE A 47 -4.47 -44.08 -12.95
CA ILE A 47 -3.93 -44.82 -11.79
C ILE A 47 -4.02 -43.90 -10.56
N ILE A 48 -4.84 -44.29 -9.59
CA ILE A 48 -5.09 -43.51 -8.37
C ILE A 48 -4.75 -44.38 -7.15
N LYS A 49 -3.95 -43.82 -6.26
CA LYS A 49 -3.71 -44.38 -4.93
C LYS A 49 -4.63 -43.72 -3.92
N PHE A 50 -5.37 -44.51 -3.14
CA PHE A 50 -6.16 -44.06 -2.02
C PHE A 50 -5.42 -44.26 -0.70
N PHE A 51 -5.63 -43.35 0.24
CA PHE A 51 -5.12 -43.38 1.62
C PHE A 51 -6.25 -43.73 2.58
N GLN A 52 -5.88 -44.10 3.84
CA GLN A 52 -6.86 -44.49 4.84
C GLN A 52 -7.85 -43.38 5.25
N ASN A 53 -7.46 -42.12 5.09
CA ASN A 53 -8.27 -40.93 5.36
C ASN A 53 -9.09 -40.47 4.12
N ASN A 54 -9.28 -41.30 3.13
CA ASN A 54 -9.96 -41.03 1.87
C ASN A 54 -9.28 -39.99 0.94
N GLU A 55 -8.10 -39.50 1.27
CA GLU A 55 -7.31 -38.71 0.33
C GLU A 55 -6.85 -39.58 -0.84
N SER A 56 -6.62 -38.98 -2.00
CA SER A 56 -6.10 -39.67 -3.18
C SER A 56 -4.86 -38.99 -3.76
N LEU A 57 -4.06 -39.79 -4.47
CA LEU A 57 -2.90 -39.35 -5.23
C LEU A 57 -2.96 -39.95 -6.61
N ILE A 58 -2.87 -39.12 -7.64
CA ILE A 58 -2.74 -39.57 -9.03
C ILE A 58 -1.31 -40.05 -9.23
N ALA A 59 -1.15 -41.31 -9.60
CA ALA A 59 0.15 -41.95 -9.82
C ALA A 59 0.59 -41.87 -11.29
N TYR A 60 0.23 -40.77 -11.96
CA TYR A 60 0.64 -40.46 -13.32
C TYR A 60 2.04 -39.83 -13.32
N VAL A 61 2.89 -40.24 -14.25
CA VAL A 61 4.20 -39.69 -14.52
C VAL A 61 4.27 -39.29 -16.00
N ASP A 62 4.55 -38.00 -16.24
CA ASP A 62 4.78 -37.46 -17.59
C ASP A 62 6.17 -37.96 -18.09
N PRO A 63 6.26 -38.79 -19.14
CA PRO A 63 7.52 -39.35 -19.60
C PRO A 63 8.53 -38.30 -20.05
N ASP A 64 8.08 -37.27 -20.77
CA ASP A 64 8.95 -36.24 -21.33
C ASP A 64 9.53 -35.37 -20.22
N LYS A 65 8.71 -34.98 -19.23
CA LYS A 65 9.18 -34.22 -18.08
C LYS A 65 10.07 -35.03 -17.16
N TYR A 66 9.82 -36.35 -17.04
CA TYR A 66 10.72 -37.22 -16.27
C TYR A 66 12.04 -37.35 -16.98
N HIS A 67 12.07 -37.61 -18.29
CA HIS A 67 13.29 -37.70 -19.08
C HIS A 67 14.13 -36.44 -19.06
N ALA A 68 13.47 -35.26 -19.14
CA ALA A 68 14.13 -33.95 -19.04
C ALA A 68 14.58 -33.59 -17.60
N SER A 69 14.23 -34.40 -16.59
CA SER A 69 14.68 -34.16 -15.22
C SER A 69 16.14 -34.59 -15.00
N VAL A 70 16.79 -33.98 -13.98
CA VAL A 70 18.17 -34.40 -13.61
C VAL A 70 18.28 -35.86 -13.17
N HIS A 71 17.15 -36.50 -12.93
CA HIS A 71 17.05 -37.91 -12.55
C HIS A 71 16.49 -38.79 -13.69
N GLY A 72 16.29 -38.23 -14.89
CA GLY A 72 15.61 -38.91 -16.00
C GLY A 72 16.32 -40.16 -16.51
N SER A 73 17.60 -40.32 -16.28
CA SER A 73 18.36 -41.53 -16.60
C SER A 73 18.32 -42.61 -15.49
N LEU A 74 17.82 -42.27 -14.29
CA LEU A 74 17.77 -43.22 -13.17
C LEU A 74 16.63 -44.22 -13.33
N SER A 75 16.82 -45.43 -12.75
CA SER A 75 15.73 -46.41 -12.63
C SER A 75 14.71 -45.98 -11.57
N CYS A 76 13.45 -46.32 -11.78
CA CYS A 76 12.39 -45.99 -10.83
C CYS A 76 12.60 -46.65 -9.46
N SER A 77 13.19 -47.87 -9.41
CA SER A 77 13.50 -48.58 -8.19
C SER A 77 14.54 -47.90 -7.30
N ILE A 78 15.35 -46.98 -7.83
CA ILE A 78 16.28 -46.18 -7.01
C ILE A 78 15.50 -45.32 -5.98
N CYS A 79 14.41 -44.72 -6.43
CA CYS A 79 13.54 -43.92 -5.56
C CYS A 79 12.36 -44.73 -4.95
N HIS A 80 11.98 -45.82 -5.63
CA HIS A 80 10.90 -46.72 -5.23
C HIS A 80 11.44 -48.16 -5.01
N PRO A 81 12.34 -48.39 -4.04
CA PRO A 81 13.16 -49.62 -3.97
C PRO A 81 12.37 -50.92 -3.75
N GLU A 82 11.11 -50.83 -3.34
CA GLU A 82 10.29 -52.03 -3.12
C GLU A 82 9.35 -52.34 -4.29
N PHE A 83 9.38 -51.47 -5.34
CA PHE A 83 8.54 -51.66 -6.52
C PHE A 83 9.36 -52.12 -7.71
N SER A 84 8.73 -53.00 -8.51
CA SER A 84 9.23 -53.38 -9.81
C SER A 84 8.08 -53.50 -10.79
N SER A 85 8.37 -53.66 -12.09
CA SER A 85 7.30 -53.86 -13.10
C SER A 85 6.42 -55.07 -12.82
N GLY A 86 6.91 -56.08 -12.10
CA GLY A 86 6.17 -57.28 -11.73
C GLY A 86 5.69 -57.33 -10.27
N ASN A 87 6.08 -56.41 -9.40
CA ASN A 87 5.75 -56.43 -7.99
C ASN A 87 5.37 -55.03 -7.46
N HIS A 88 4.13 -54.86 -7.04
CA HIS A 88 3.59 -53.65 -6.45
C HIS A 88 3.07 -53.93 -5.03
N PRO A 89 3.93 -53.87 -3.99
CA PRO A 89 3.55 -54.18 -2.63
C PRO A 89 2.49 -53.24 -2.13
N LYS A 90 1.44 -53.78 -1.46
CA LYS A 90 0.40 -52.99 -0.84
C LYS A 90 0.95 -52.28 0.39
N ARG A 91 1.09 -50.96 0.31
CA ARG A 91 1.49 -50.13 1.45
C ARG A 91 0.32 -49.31 1.93
N ALA A 92 0.02 -49.42 3.19
CA ALA A 92 -1.01 -48.63 3.86
C ALA A 92 -0.37 -47.37 4.46
N PHE A 93 -0.83 -46.20 4.05
CA PHE A 93 -0.51 -44.92 4.68
C PHE A 93 -1.80 -44.27 5.19
N LYS A 94 -1.70 -43.64 6.37
CA LYS A 94 -2.84 -42.97 6.99
C LYS A 94 -3.31 -41.77 6.16
N SER A 95 -2.38 -41.02 5.53
CA SER A 95 -2.64 -39.83 4.76
C SER A 95 -1.65 -39.61 3.63
N LYS A 96 -1.98 -38.74 2.70
CA LYS A 96 -1.08 -38.27 1.63
C LYS A 96 0.18 -37.61 2.22
N ALA A 97 0.04 -36.81 3.27
CA ALA A 97 1.14 -36.15 3.95
C ALA A 97 2.15 -37.19 4.52
N GLN A 98 1.67 -38.23 5.18
CA GLN A 98 2.54 -39.31 5.69
C GLN A 98 3.30 -40.01 4.57
N TYR A 99 2.65 -40.24 3.43
CA TYR A 99 3.30 -40.80 2.24
C TYR A 99 4.39 -39.87 1.70
N GLN A 100 4.11 -38.58 1.58
CA GLN A 100 5.05 -37.58 1.05
C GLN A 100 6.27 -37.41 1.95
N ILE A 101 6.09 -37.36 3.28
CA ILE A 101 7.20 -37.31 4.25
C ILE A 101 8.11 -38.50 4.05
N ARG A 102 7.54 -39.73 4.03
CA ARG A 102 8.34 -40.95 3.89
C ARG A 102 9.05 -41.04 2.54
N SER A 103 8.39 -40.62 1.46
CA SER A 103 8.98 -40.60 0.12
C SER A 103 10.12 -39.59 0.03
N SER A 104 10.04 -38.45 0.70
CA SER A 104 11.10 -37.44 0.73
C SER A 104 12.40 -37.93 1.40
N LEU A 105 12.31 -38.90 2.33
CA LEU A 105 13.49 -39.46 2.97
C LEU A 105 14.38 -40.21 2.01
N VAL A 106 13.86 -40.70 0.87
CA VAL A 106 14.65 -41.40 -0.15
C VAL A 106 15.68 -40.47 -0.79
N CYS A 107 15.38 -39.17 -0.90
CA CYS A 107 16.32 -38.18 -1.47
C CYS A 107 17.64 -38.14 -0.69
N ARG A 108 17.61 -38.37 0.62
CA ARG A 108 18.79 -38.33 1.51
C ARG A 108 19.74 -39.51 1.35
N LYS A 109 19.34 -40.53 0.61
CA LYS A 109 20.27 -41.63 0.27
C LYS A 109 21.41 -41.17 -0.62
N CYS A 110 21.17 -40.13 -1.43
CA CYS A 110 22.18 -39.56 -2.35
C CYS A 110 22.53 -38.11 -1.96
N HIS A 111 21.61 -37.36 -1.41
CA HIS A 111 21.79 -35.97 -0.98
C HIS A 111 21.90 -35.90 0.54
N SER A 112 23.12 -35.99 1.07
CA SER A 112 23.35 -35.99 2.51
C SER A 112 23.00 -34.62 3.13
N ASP A 113 22.66 -34.62 4.43
CA ASP A 113 22.31 -33.38 5.17
C ASP A 113 23.48 -32.38 5.14
N GLU A 114 24.71 -32.85 5.12
CA GLU A 114 25.92 -32.01 5.00
C GLU A 114 25.95 -31.28 3.65
N GLN A 115 25.68 -31.98 2.56
CA GLN A 115 25.69 -31.40 1.22
C GLN A 115 24.55 -30.40 1.03
N ILE A 116 23.34 -30.77 1.44
CA ILE A 116 22.19 -29.88 1.30
C ILE A 116 22.26 -28.66 2.23
N SER A 117 22.92 -28.79 3.40
CA SER A 117 23.13 -27.69 4.36
C SER A 117 24.09 -26.63 3.87
N LEU A 118 24.83 -26.85 2.80
CA LEU A 118 25.66 -25.82 2.17
C LEU A 118 24.80 -24.66 1.63
N ASN A 119 23.57 -24.94 1.22
CA ASN A 119 22.61 -23.90 0.85
C ASN A 119 21.89 -23.35 2.10
N ALA A 120 21.79 -22.02 2.22
CA ALA A 120 21.22 -21.35 3.39
C ALA A 120 19.74 -21.70 3.61
N VAL A 121 18.95 -21.86 2.53
CA VAL A 121 17.54 -22.26 2.61
C VAL A 121 17.41 -23.64 3.22
N HIS A 122 18.18 -24.62 2.70
CA HIS A 122 18.14 -25.99 3.22
C HIS A 122 18.62 -26.08 4.66
N ARG A 123 19.65 -25.31 5.02
CA ARG A 123 20.12 -25.23 6.41
C ARG A 123 19.02 -24.81 7.37
N GLY A 124 18.24 -23.79 6.98
CA GLY A 124 17.07 -23.34 7.75
C GLY A 124 16.00 -24.40 7.88
N LEU A 125 15.67 -25.09 6.80
CA LEU A 125 14.68 -26.17 6.78
C LEU A 125 15.12 -27.36 7.67
N LEU A 126 16.40 -27.75 7.61
CA LEU A 126 16.95 -28.81 8.46
C LEU A 126 16.91 -28.44 9.95
N LEU A 127 17.09 -27.16 10.30
CA LEU A 127 16.93 -26.69 11.68
C LEU A 127 15.47 -26.79 12.16
N GLU A 128 14.51 -26.47 11.31
CA GLU A 128 13.08 -26.62 11.60
C GLU A 128 12.68 -28.10 11.73
N GLU A 129 13.26 -28.98 10.92
CA GLU A 129 13.03 -30.42 11.03
C GLU A 129 13.49 -30.97 12.37
N ARG A 130 14.65 -30.54 12.88
CA ARG A 130 15.14 -30.90 14.22
C ARG A 130 14.19 -30.46 15.34
N LYS A 131 13.34 -29.46 15.06
CA LYS A 131 12.25 -29.02 15.97
C LYS A 131 10.94 -29.79 15.75
N GLY A 132 10.95 -30.86 14.96
CA GLY A 132 9.80 -31.74 14.73
C GLY A 132 8.91 -31.33 13.56
N LYS A 133 9.34 -30.40 12.70
CA LYS A 133 8.60 -30.01 11.50
C LYS A 133 9.18 -30.76 10.28
N PRO A 134 8.47 -31.76 9.71
CA PRO A 134 9.00 -32.56 8.63
C PRO A 134 9.26 -31.75 7.37
N VAL A 135 10.43 -31.94 6.77
CA VAL A 135 10.79 -31.34 5.48
C VAL A 135 10.42 -32.29 4.36
N MET A 136 9.59 -31.81 3.44
CA MET A 136 9.18 -32.57 2.25
C MET A 136 9.92 -31.99 1.02
N CYS A 137 11.02 -32.60 0.61
CA CYS A 137 11.85 -32.17 -0.52
C CYS A 137 11.02 -32.00 -1.80
N THR A 138 10.05 -32.89 -2.03
CA THR A 138 9.18 -32.90 -3.20
C THR A 138 8.22 -31.71 -3.29
N ASN A 139 7.98 -30.98 -2.20
CA ASN A 139 7.13 -29.79 -2.24
C ASN A 139 7.76 -28.62 -3.02
N CYS A 140 9.09 -28.55 -3.01
CA CYS A 140 9.81 -27.50 -3.72
C CYS A 140 10.45 -28.02 -5.03
N HIS A 141 10.99 -29.24 -5.02
CA HIS A 141 11.70 -29.79 -6.17
C HIS A 141 10.83 -30.63 -7.11
N GLY A 142 9.60 -30.95 -6.71
CA GLY A 142 8.80 -31.97 -7.40
C GLY A 142 9.32 -33.38 -7.14
N SER A 143 8.71 -34.38 -7.77
CA SER A 143 9.13 -35.78 -7.62
C SER A 143 9.72 -36.36 -8.88
N HIS A 144 9.07 -36.19 -10.02
CA HIS A 144 9.47 -36.72 -11.32
C HIS A 144 9.92 -35.63 -12.30
N THR A 145 9.94 -34.37 -11.87
CA THR A 145 10.27 -33.21 -12.69
C THR A 145 11.39 -32.36 -12.08
N VAL A 146 12.33 -33.04 -11.40
CA VAL A 146 13.43 -32.36 -10.70
C VAL A 146 14.36 -31.73 -11.71
N THR A 147 14.47 -30.42 -11.72
CA THR A 147 15.40 -29.69 -12.60
C THR A 147 16.66 -29.30 -11.84
N GLN A 148 17.79 -29.25 -12.54
CA GLN A 148 19.04 -28.75 -11.98
C GLN A 148 18.86 -27.28 -11.60
N LEU A 149 19.09 -26.95 -10.34
CA LEU A 149 19.25 -25.59 -9.89
C LEU A 149 20.68 -25.16 -10.27
N SER A 150 20.89 -24.69 -11.49
CA SER A 150 22.21 -24.25 -11.91
C SER A 150 22.61 -22.99 -11.13
N ARG A 151 23.90 -22.93 -10.77
CA ARG A 151 24.49 -21.79 -10.05
C ARG A 151 24.49 -20.48 -10.85
N LYS A 152 24.24 -20.54 -12.15
CA LYS A 152 24.03 -19.37 -13.04
C LYS A 152 23.19 -19.80 -14.24
N GLY A 153 21.94 -19.37 -14.35
CA GLY A 153 21.28 -19.26 -15.65
C GLY A 153 20.18 -20.25 -16.02
N SER A 154 19.64 -21.10 -15.14
CA SER A 154 18.49 -21.95 -15.51
C SER A 154 17.13 -21.37 -15.17
N PHE A 155 17.07 -20.22 -14.52
CA PHE A 155 15.87 -19.41 -14.43
C PHE A 155 16.04 -18.23 -15.35
N THR A 156 15.21 -18.15 -16.36
CA THR A 156 15.12 -16.97 -17.25
C THR A 156 14.59 -15.76 -16.50
N ASN A 157 14.16 -15.96 -15.22
CA ASN A 157 13.53 -14.94 -14.42
C ASN A 157 13.67 -15.30 -12.92
N GLU A 158 14.13 -14.38 -12.09
CA GLU A 158 14.22 -14.47 -10.63
C GLU A 158 12.88 -14.86 -10.00
N GLU A 159 11.77 -14.36 -10.54
CA GLU A 159 10.41 -14.67 -10.13
C GLU A 159 10.14 -16.18 -10.14
N GLN A 160 10.52 -16.88 -11.19
CA GLN A 160 10.33 -18.35 -11.29
C GLN A 160 11.08 -19.08 -10.19
N TYR A 161 12.23 -18.57 -9.79
CA TYR A 161 13.00 -19.15 -8.68
C TYR A 161 12.27 -18.98 -7.35
N CYS A 162 11.89 -17.77 -7.01
CA CYS A 162 11.22 -17.45 -5.75
C CYS A 162 9.88 -18.19 -5.62
N MET A 163 9.14 -18.29 -6.72
CA MET A 163 7.84 -18.92 -6.77
C MET A 163 7.85 -20.44 -6.64
N LYS A 164 9.00 -21.11 -6.74
CA LYS A 164 9.08 -22.54 -6.42
C LYS A 164 8.65 -22.85 -4.99
N CYS A 165 8.93 -21.94 -4.05
CA CYS A 165 8.51 -22.06 -2.66
C CYS A 165 7.31 -21.16 -2.35
N HIS A 166 7.35 -19.89 -2.79
CA HIS A 166 6.36 -18.90 -2.42
C HIS A 166 5.01 -19.01 -3.17
N ALA A 167 4.89 -19.87 -4.18
CA ALA A 167 3.60 -20.30 -4.72
C ALA A 167 2.85 -21.27 -3.80
N HIS A 168 3.54 -21.87 -2.85
CA HIS A 168 3.05 -22.92 -1.96
C HIS A 168 2.87 -22.40 -0.52
N SER A 169 2.38 -23.28 0.37
CA SER A 169 2.15 -22.94 1.77
C SER A 169 3.47 -22.93 2.57
N VAL A 170 4.25 -21.87 2.43
CA VAL A 170 5.41 -21.56 3.26
C VAL A 170 4.96 -20.57 4.32
N ASN A 171 5.40 -20.76 5.56
CA ASN A 171 5.01 -19.93 6.70
C ASN A 171 6.23 -19.37 7.42
N MET A 172 6.15 -18.12 7.83
CA MET A 172 7.05 -17.51 8.80
C MET A 172 6.46 -17.62 10.19
N HIS A 173 7.28 -18.01 11.17
CA HIS A 173 6.90 -18.13 12.56
C HIS A 173 7.59 -17.06 13.39
N PHE A 174 6.82 -16.35 14.20
CA PHE A 174 7.31 -15.32 15.10
C PHE A 174 7.56 -15.89 16.49
N THR A 175 8.36 -15.20 17.29
CA THR A 175 8.70 -15.64 18.66
C THR A 175 7.47 -15.71 19.56
N ASN A 176 6.49 -14.84 19.33
CA ASN A 176 5.21 -14.81 20.05
C ASN A 176 4.20 -15.86 19.57
N LYS A 177 4.63 -16.81 18.70
CA LYS A 177 3.81 -17.89 18.11
C LYS A 177 2.85 -17.44 16.99
N GLU A 178 2.83 -16.19 16.60
CA GLU A 178 2.11 -15.77 15.39
C GLU A 178 2.69 -16.46 14.16
N ILE A 179 1.85 -16.66 13.15
CA ILE A 179 2.22 -17.30 11.89
C ILE A 179 1.82 -16.38 10.74
N LEU A 180 2.75 -16.08 9.85
CA LEU A 180 2.50 -15.35 8.61
C LEU A 180 2.63 -16.30 7.42
N PRO A 181 1.56 -16.54 6.65
CA PRO A 181 1.66 -17.23 5.38
C PRO A 181 2.48 -16.39 4.39
N LEU A 182 3.52 -16.99 3.81
CA LEU A 182 4.39 -16.34 2.84
C LEU A 182 4.04 -16.67 1.39
N LYS A 183 2.84 -17.22 1.17
CA LYS A 183 2.35 -17.51 -0.18
C LYS A 183 2.07 -16.21 -0.92
N VAL A 184 2.61 -16.10 -2.14
CA VAL A 184 2.39 -14.95 -3.05
C VAL A 184 1.44 -15.36 -4.17
N ASP A 185 0.43 -14.55 -4.46
CA ASP A 185 -0.40 -14.69 -5.64
C ASP A 185 0.18 -13.83 -6.78
N LEU A 186 0.76 -14.49 -7.77
CA LEU A 186 1.36 -13.81 -8.93
C LEU A 186 0.37 -12.99 -9.75
N ARG A 187 -0.91 -13.36 -9.76
CA ARG A 187 -1.93 -12.61 -10.50
C ARG A 187 -2.14 -11.24 -9.86
N LEU A 188 -2.19 -11.19 -8.53
CA LEU A 188 -2.29 -9.92 -7.79
C LEU A 188 -1.02 -9.08 -7.98
N LEU A 189 0.17 -9.70 -7.86
CA LEU A 189 1.43 -9.00 -8.10
C LEU A 189 1.52 -8.45 -9.53
N SER A 190 1.17 -9.23 -10.55
CA SER A 190 1.24 -8.80 -11.96
C SER A 190 0.32 -7.63 -12.29
N THR A 191 -0.80 -7.49 -11.58
CA THR A 191 -1.73 -6.36 -11.72
C THR A 191 -1.34 -5.14 -10.89
N SER A 192 -0.40 -5.30 -9.97
CA SER A 192 0.17 -4.23 -9.17
C SER A 192 0.93 -3.20 -10.03
N VAL A 193 1.02 -1.96 -9.57
CA VAL A 193 1.89 -0.95 -10.20
C VAL A 193 3.37 -1.34 -10.17
N HIS A 194 3.74 -2.26 -9.29
CA HIS A 194 5.09 -2.83 -9.14
C HIS A 194 5.25 -4.20 -9.83
N GLY A 195 4.26 -4.65 -10.58
CA GLY A 195 4.26 -5.98 -11.21
C GLY A 195 5.38 -6.24 -12.23
N LYS A 196 6.17 -5.21 -12.58
CA LYS A 196 7.36 -5.33 -13.45
C LYS A 196 8.68 -5.39 -12.68
N LEU A 197 8.64 -5.19 -11.36
CA LEU A 197 9.83 -5.24 -10.51
C LEU A 197 10.18 -6.67 -10.14
N SER A 198 11.46 -6.94 -9.93
CA SER A 198 11.93 -8.22 -9.41
C SER A 198 11.60 -8.35 -7.92
N CYS A 199 11.55 -9.58 -7.43
CA CYS A 199 11.34 -9.85 -6.00
C CYS A 199 12.42 -9.18 -5.13
N SER A 200 13.68 -9.23 -5.57
CA SER A 200 14.83 -8.63 -4.88
C SER A 200 14.85 -7.10 -4.88
N ASP A 201 14.10 -6.45 -5.76
CA ASP A 201 13.95 -4.97 -5.73
C ASP A 201 13.31 -4.49 -4.43
N CYS A 202 12.48 -5.34 -3.80
CA CYS A 202 11.84 -5.08 -2.52
C CYS A 202 12.41 -5.95 -1.38
N HIS A 203 12.75 -7.22 -1.67
CA HIS A 203 13.26 -8.18 -0.69
C HIS A 203 14.79 -8.24 -0.71
N PHE A 204 15.42 -7.15 -0.24
CA PHE A 204 16.87 -7.01 -0.25
C PHE A 204 17.60 -8.07 0.56
N GLY A 205 18.71 -8.56 0.01
CA GLY A 205 19.53 -9.60 0.61
C GLY A 205 18.97 -11.00 0.41
N PHE A 206 17.84 -11.13 -0.32
CA PHE A 206 17.35 -12.44 -0.74
C PHE A 206 17.73 -12.68 -2.21
N SER A 207 18.23 -13.87 -2.50
CA SER A 207 18.57 -14.30 -3.84
C SER A 207 18.43 -15.83 -3.95
N SER A 208 18.74 -16.37 -5.12
CA SER A 208 18.82 -17.82 -5.29
C SER A 208 19.93 -18.48 -4.46
N GLU A 209 20.94 -17.72 -4.07
CA GLU A 209 22.11 -18.20 -3.31
C GLU A 209 22.01 -17.86 -1.83
N GLU A 210 21.34 -16.77 -1.47
CA GLU A 210 21.19 -16.27 -0.12
C GLU A 210 19.72 -16.11 0.28
N HIS A 211 19.35 -16.74 1.36
CA HIS A 211 18.05 -16.60 1.98
C HIS A 211 18.25 -16.35 3.49
N PRO A 212 18.50 -15.09 3.88
CA PRO A 212 18.84 -14.77 5.27
C PRO A 212 17.70 -15.08 6.21
N GLN A 213 18.01 -15.70 7.32
CA GLN A 213 17.07 -15.90 8.40
C GLN A 213 16.93 -14.60 9.18
N ARG A 214 15.73 -14.04 9.19
CA ARG A 214 15.39 -12.85 9.97
C ARG A 214 14.44 -13.27 11.08
N ASN A 215 14.84 -13.06 12.32
CA ASN A 215 14.02 -13.36 13.50
C ASN A 215 13.32 -12.08 13.96
N PHE A 216 12.00 -12.09 13.92
CA PHE A 216 11.16 -11.03 14.47
C PHE A 216 10.36 -11.56 15.64
N ARG A 217 10.13 -10.72 16.64
CA ARG A 217 9.34 -11.10 17.81
C ARG A 217 7.86 -11.23 17.45
N THR A 218 7.33 -10.29 16.67
CA THR A 218 5.92 -10.21 16.28
C THR A 218 5.78 -9.98 14.78
N HIS A 219 4.59 -10.25 14.26
CA HIS A 219 4.23 -9.89 12.88
C HIS A 219 4.37 -8.37 12.67
N ARG A 220 4.03 -7.56 13.68
CA ARG A 220 4.16 -6.10 13.60
C ARG A 220 5.61 -5.64 13.44
N ASP A 221 6.56 -6.23 14.17
CA ASP A 221 7.99 -5.92 14.01
C ASP A 221 8.47 -6.19 12.58
N PHE A 222 7.96 -7.27 11.96
CA PHE A 222 8.25 -7.60 10.57
C PHE A 222 7.69 -6.55 9.59
N ILE A 223 6.44 -6.11 9.79
CA ILE A 223 5.79 -5.08 8.96
C ILE A 223 6.56 -3.76 9.04
N LEU A 224 6.93 -3.33 10.25
CA LEU A 224 7.71 -2.11 10.47
C LEU A 224 9.05 -2.15 9.70
N ALA A 225 9.80 -3.24 9.87
CA ALA A 225 11.08 -3.42 9.19
C ALA A 225 10.95 -3.50 7.66
N SER A 226 9.90 -4.17 7.16
CA SER A 226 9.67 -4.34 5.72
C SER A 226 9.23 -3.04 5.05
N SER A 227 8.47 -2.19 5.74
CA SER A 227 8.00 -0.90 5.23
C SER A 227 9.14 0.08 4.94
N GLU A 228 10.30 -0.06 5.61
CA GLU A 228 11.50 0.73 5.35
C GLU A 228 12.06 0.54 3.93
N ASN A 229 11.76 -0.56 3.28
CA ASN A 229 12.22 -0.81 1.91
C ASN A 229 11.61 0.16 0.90
N CYS A 230 10.39 0.65 1.15
CA CYS A 230 9.67 1.57 0.26
C CYS A 230 10.42 2.89 0.04
N ARG A 231 11.14 3.39 1.06
CA ARG A 231 11.86 4.68 1.00
C ARG A 231 12.96 4.73 -0.06
N ARG A 232 13.48 3.60 -0.50
CA ARG A 232 14.56 3.55 -1.49
C ARG A 232 14.15 4.14 -2.84
N CYS A 233 12.89 3.94 -3.22
CA CYS A 233 12.34 4.49 -4.46
C CYS A 233 11.38 5.66 -4.19
N HIS A 234 10.68 5.65 -3.05
CA HIS A 234 9.67 6.65 -2.68
C HIS A 234 10.16 7.57 -1.56
N PHE A 235 11.41 8.04 -1.66
CA PHE A 235 12.03 8.88 -0.61
C PHE A 235 11.25 10.18 -0.38
N ASP A 236 10.71 10.80 -1.42
CA ASP A 236 9.88 12.01 -1.33
C ASP A 236 8.56 11.78 -0.56
N LYS A 237 7.98 10.59 -0.66
CA LYS A 237 6.79 10.23 0.12
C LYS A 237 7.16 9.86 1.55
N TYR A 238 8.28 9.15 1.71
CA TYR A 238 8.79 8.81 3.04
C TYR A 238 9.07 10.07 3.86
N THR A 239 9.78 11.06 3.32
CA THR A 239 10.05 12.32 4.05
C THR A 239 8.77 13.03 4.48
N LYS A 240 7.74 13.04 3.64
CA LYS A 240 6.43 13.60 3.99
C LYS A 240 5.75 12.84 5.13
N THR A 241 5.93 11.52 5.22
CA THR A 241 5.34 10.76 6.32
C THR A 241 5.97 11.10 7.67
N LEU A 242 7.22 11.58 7.70
CA LEU A 242 7.88 12.01 8.94
C LEU A 242 7.18 13.21 9.61
N GLU A 243 6.45 14.00 8.84
CA GLU A 243 5.66 15.15 9.30
C GLU A 243 4.22 14.74 9.72
N SER A 244 3.86 13.47 9.55
CA SER A 244 2.52 12.97 9.84
C SER A 244 2.33 12.69 11.33
N ILE A 245 1.09 12.92 11.83
CA ILE A 245 0.69 12.52 13.18
C ILE A 245 0.91 11.01 13.41
N HIS A 246 0.71 10.18 12.38
CA HIS A 246 0.96 8.74 12.47
C HIS A 246 2.42 8.43 12.77
N TYR A 247 3.35 9.12 12.13
CA TYR A 247 4.77 8.96 12.43
C TYR A 247 5.13 9.48 13.81
N THR A 248 4.53 10.59 14.22
CA THR A 248 4.70 11.11 15.59
C THR A 248 4.27 10.08 16.62
N MET A 249 3.14 9.43 16.42
CA MET A 249 2.66 8.35 17.29
C MET A 249 3.64 7.16 17.29
N LEU A 250 4.12 6.75 16.10
CA LEU A 250 5.08 5.66 15.96
C LEU A 250 6.39 5.97 16.70
N SER A 251 6.92 7.20 16.57
CA SER A 251 8.13 7.65 17.24
C SER A 251 8.00 7.69 18.77
N GLN A 252 6.79 7.83 19.28
CA GLN A 252 6.44 7.73 20.70
C GLN A 252 6.25 6.28 21.19
N GLY A 253 6.52 5.29 20.34
CA GLY A 253 6.41 3.87 20.67
C GLY A 253 5.01 3.27 20.50
N ARG A 254 4.08 3.99 19.89
CA ARG A 254 2.74 3.47 19.57
C ARG A 254 2.81 2.67 18.28
N LEU A 255 3.19 1.41 18.41
CA LEU A 255 3.49 0.53 17.27
C LEU A 255 2.26 0.19 16.41
N GLU A 256 1.05 0.45 16.89
CA GLU A 256 -0.19 0.31 16.13
C GLU A 256 -0.36 1.39 15.03
N ALA A 257 0.38 2.50 15.10
CA ALA A 257 0.33 3.56 14.11
C ALA A 257 0.73 3.04 12.72
N PRO A 258 -0.02 3.39 11.65
CA PRO A 258 0.15 2.78 10.35
C PRO A 258 1.47 3.17 9.67
N VAL A 259 2.01 2.23 8.88
CA VAL A 259 3.16 2.44 7.99
C VAL A 259 2.75 2.20 6.53
N CYS A 260 3.68 2.32 5.59
CA CYS A 260 3.40 2.28 4.16
C CYS A 260 2.51 1.10 3.74
N THR A 261 2.83 -0.10 4.21
CA THR A 261 2.13 -1.33 3.83
C THR A 261 0.74 -1.46 4.43
N ASP A 262 0.45 -0.80 5.55
CA ASP A 262 -0.89 -0.80 6.16
C ASP A 262 -1.91 -0.08 5.27
N CYS A 263 -1.46 0.97 4.56
CA CYS A 263 -2.30 1.73 3.65
C CYS A 263 -2.26 1.21 2.21
N HIS A 264 -1.08 0.82 1.72
CA HIS A 264 -0.88 0.48 0.31
C HIS A 264 -0.89 -1.02 0.01
N GLY A 265 -0.77 -1.89 1.04
CA GLY A 265 -0.50 -3.30 0.85
C GLY A 265 0.97 -3.56 0.50
N SER A 266 1.28 -4.78 0.08
CA SER A 266 2.66 -5.19 -0.26
C SER A 266 2.78 -5.67 -1.71
N HIS A 267 2.04 -6.69 -2.11
CA HIS A 267 2.09 -7.28 -3.45
C HIS A 267 1.00 -6.78 -4.40
N GLU A 268 -0.07 -6.19 -3.87
CA GLU A 268 -1.25 -5.70 -4.61
C GLU A 268 -1.39 -4.18 -4.52
N ILE A 269 -0.38 -3.44 -4.97
CA ILE A 269 -0.38 -1.98 -4.88
C ILE A 269 -1.03 -1.40 -6.13
N TYR A 270 -2.15 -0.70 -5.98
CA TYR A 270 -2.88 -0.05 -7.06
C TYR A 270 -2.69 1.46 -7.06
N ARG A 271 -2.84 2.09 -8.23
CA ARG A 271 -2.90 3.56 -8.32
C ARG A 271 -4.13 4.08 -7.60
N VAL A 272 -3.92 4.90 -6.58
CA VAL A 272 -4.97 5.47 -5.73
C VAL A 272 -5.96 6.32 -6.54
N SER A 273 -5.50 7.00 -7.60
CA SER A 273 -6.33 7.86 -8.46
C SER A 273 -7.45 7.13 -9.20
N LYS A 274 -7.39 5.81 -9.32
CA LYS A 274 -8.41 5.03 -10.05
C LYS A 274 -9.56 4.53 -9.17
N VAL A 275 -9.42 4.55 -7.84
CA VAL A 275 -10.39 3.91 -6.93
C VAL A 275 -10.53 4.74 -5.65
N ARG A 276 -11.19 5.90 -5.74
CA ARG A 276 -11.38 6.82 -4.61
C ARG A 276 -12.10 6.16 -3.42
N THR A 277 -13.14 5.36 -3.70
CA THR A 277 -13.87 4.60 -2.68
C THR A 277 -12.99 3.61 -1.94
N GLU A 278 -12.06 2.94 -2.62
CA GLU A 278 -11.12 2.00 -1.98
C GLU A 278 -10.12 2.73 -1.07
N SER A 279 -9.71 3.95 -1.43
CA SER A 279 -8.83 4.74 -0.56
C SER A 279 -9.52 5.06 0.79
N ALA A 280 -10.79 5.41 0.77
CA ALA A 280 -11.58 5.65 1.98
C ALA A 280 -11.73 4.38 2.85
N LYS A 281 -11.97 3.22 2.23
CA LYS A 281 -12.06 1.93 2.94
C LYS A 281 -10.77 1.55 3.66
N ARG A 282 -9.61 1.98 3.18
CA ARG A 282 -8.33 1.73 3.87
C ARG A 282 -8.25 2.47 5.21
N CYS A 283 -8.73 3.70 5.26
CA CYS A 283 -8.80 4.47 6.50
C CYS A 283 -9.76 3.81 7.52
N ARG A 284 -10.86 3.22 7.04
CA ARG A 284 -11.85 2.50 7.88
C ARG A 284 -11.25 1.39 8.72
N ARG A 285 -10.15 0.77 8.30
CA ARG A 285 -9.52 -0.33 9.05
C ARG A 285 -9.18 0.06 10.49
N CYS A 286 -8.82 1.33 10.71
CA CYS A 286 -8.50 1.87 12.03
C CYS A 286 -9.51 2.94 12.47
N HIS A 287 -10.06 3.73 11.54
CA HIS A 287 -10.98 4.84 11.77
C HIS A 287 -12.43 4.47 11.36
N ALA A 288 -12.92 3.34 11.86
CA ALA A 288 -14.24 2.81 11.48
C ALA A 288 -15.36 3.77 11.84
N LYS A 289 -15.33 4.40 13.03
CA LYS A 289 -16.33 5.34 13.50
C LYS A 289 -16.41 6.58 12.61
N GLU A 290 -15.27 7.19 12.30
CA GLU A 290 -15.19 8.37 11.45
C GLU A 290 -15.65 8.07 10.03
N TYR A 291 -15.30 6.88 9.53
CA TYR A 291 -15.75 6.42 8.22
C TYR A 291 -17.27 6.22 8.17
N ASP A 292 -17.87 5.59 9.19
CA ASP A 292 -19.32 5.32 9.21
C ASP A 292 -20.11 6.63 9.32
N ILE A 293 -19.62 7.62 10.09
CA ILE A 293 -20.18 8.97 10.14
C ILE A 293 -20.07 9.67 8.78
N TYR A 294 -18.88 9.60 8.15
CA TYR A 294 -18.64 10.16 6.81
C TYR A 294 -19.56 9.50 5.77
N ALA A 295 -19.72 8.19 5.81
CA ALA A 295 -20.59 7.47 4.87
C ALA A 295 -22.05 7.95 4.89
N GLY A 296 -22.54 8.41 6.05
CA GLY A 296 -23.86 9.01 6.22
C GLY A 296 -23.94 10.51 5.83
N SER A 297 -22.81 11.16 5.56
CA SER A 297 -22.77 12.58 5.15
C SER A 297 -23.15 12.75 3.68
N VAL A 298 -23.43 14.01 3.25
CA VAL A 298 -23.68 14.32 1.84
C VAL A 298 -22.51 13.94 0.94
N HIS A 299 -21.27 14.09 1.42
CA HIS A 299 -20.07 13.74 0.67
C HIS A 299 -19.89 12.22 0.58
N GLY A 300 -19.98 11.55 1.72
CA GLY A 300 -19.78 10.10 1.78
C GLY A 300 -20.88 9.30 1.09
N ASN A 301 -22.15 9.70 1.26
CA ASN A 301 -23.27 9.08 0.58
C ASN A 301 -23.14 9.20 -0.95
N ALA A 302 -22.83 10.38 -1.45
CA ALA A 302 -22.64 10.61 -2.87
C ALA A 302 -21.45 9.80 -3.43
N LEU A 303 -20.35 9.66 -2.67
CA LEU A 303 -19.22 8.84 -3.09
C LEU A 303 -19.55 7.35 -3.14
N ILE A 304 -20.15 6.83 -2.06
CA ILE A 304 -20.27 5.39 -1.81
C ILE A 304 -21.46 4.80 -2.56
N ASN A 305 -22.60 5.49 -2.51
CA ASN A 305 -23.86 4.99 -3.06
C ASN A 305 -24.14 5.46 -4.50
N GLU A 306 -23.66 6.67 -4.86
CA GLU A 306 -23.88 7.25 -6.18
C GLU A 306 -22.63 7.21 -7.07
N ASN A 307 -21.48 6.72 -6.53
CA ASN A 307 -20.17 6.70 -7.21
C ASN A 307 -19.76 8.06 -7.78
N ASN A 308 -20.14 9.12 -7.10
CA ASN A 308 -19.86 10.49 -7.50
C ASN A 308 -18.39 10.85 -7.23
N GLN A 309 -17.66 11.21 -8.29
CA GLN A 309 -16.22 11.51 -8.20
C GLN A 309 -15.92 12.99 -7.89
N ASP A 310 -16.93 13.85 -7.86
CA ASP A 310 -16.76 15.28 -7.57
C ASP A 310 -16.63 15.56 -6.05
N VAL A 311 -17.04 14.61 -5.21
CA VAL A 311 -17.04 14.77 -3.76
C VAL A 311 -15.70 14.36 -3.11
N PRO A 312 -15.32 14.97 -1.97
CA PRO A 312 -14.04 14.68 -1.33
C PRO A 312 -14.04 13.30 -0.66
N VAL A 313 -12.87 12.65 -0.63
CA VAL A 313 -12.57 11.50 0.22
C VAL A 313 -11.66 11.92 1.38
N CYS A 314 -11.38 11.01 2.32
CA CYS A 314 -10.59 11.32 3.52
C CYS A 314 -9.30 12.09 3.23
N VAL A 315 -8.55 11.69 2.18
CA VAL A 315 -7.25 12.29 1.84
C VAL A 315 -7.35 13.68 1.18
N ASP A 316 -8.52 14.09 0.72
CA ASP A 316 -8.71 15.43 0.17
C ASP A 316 -8.76 16.50 1.28
N CYS A 317 -9.16 16.09 2.49
CA CYS A 317 -9.17 16.94 3.68
C CYS A 317 -7.93 16.70 4.56
N HIS A 318 -7.55 15.43 4.78
CA HIS A 318 -6.48 15.08 5.70
C HIS A 318 -5.12 14.90 5.04
N THR A 319 -5.03 15.03 3.71
CA THR A 319 -3.84 14.64 2.93
C THR A 319 -3.54 13.13 3.02
N ALA A 320 -2.48 12.65 2.38
CA ALA A 320 -2.17 11.23 2.39
C ALA A 320 -0.91 10.89 3.21
N HIS A 321 0.16 11.64 3.01
CA HIS A 321 1.46 11.35 3.62
C HIS A 321 1.84 12.34 4.71
N THR A 322 1.31 13.56 4.67
CA THR A 322 1.48 14.60 5.67
C THR A 322 0.18 14.78 6.48
N ILE A 323 -0.36 13.68 7.02
CA ILE A 323 -1.59 13.76 7.81
C ILE A 323 -1.30 14.53 9.08
N GLU A 324 -1.86 15.72 9.18
CA GLU A 324 -1.67 16.58 10.34
C GLU A 324 -2.62 16.20 11.48
N ASP A 325 -2.29 16.66 12.70
CA ASP A 325 -3.19 16.55 13.82
C ASP A 325 -4.42 17.45 13.59
N PRO A 326 -5.62 16.87 13.42
CA PRO A 326 -6.85 17.64 13.18
C PRO A 326 -7.28 18.49 14.36
N LEU A 327 -6.68 18.31 15.54
CA LEU A 327 -6.92 19.10 16.74
C LEU A 327 -5.98 20.30 16.83
N SER A 328 -4.94 20.37 15.99
CA SER A 328 -4.00 21.49 15.97
C SER A 328 -4.65 22.78 15.48
N MET A 329 -4.19 23.91 15.99
CA MET A 329 -4.65 25.24 15.54
C MET A 329 -4.30 25.46 14.07
N ASP A 330 -3.14 25.00 13.61
CA ASP A 330 -2.68 25.13 12.23
C ASP A 330 -3.60 24.41 11.25
N TYR A 331 -4.05 23.20 11.58
CA TYR A 331 -5.03 22.47 10.80
C TYR A 331 -6.38 23.23 10.77
N ARG A 332 -6.84 23.70 11.93
CA ARG A 332 -8.09 24.43 12.06
C ARG A 332 -8.13 25.69 11.20
N GLU A 333 -7.05 26.47 11.22
CA GLU A 333 -6.93 27.71 10.45
C GLU A 333 -7.00 27.52 8.93
N ARG A 334 -6.65 26.31 8.44
CA ARG A 334 -6.70 25.98 7.01
C ARG A 334 -8.04 25.41 6.55
N ILE A 335 -8.96 25.09 7.47
CA ILE A 335 -10.29 24.53 7.11
C ILE A 335 -11.02 25.39 6.08
N PRO A 336 -11.12 26.73 6.20
CA PRO A 336 -11.78 27.55 5.19
C PRO A 336 -11.17 27.45 3.79
N GLU A 337 -9.84 27.41 3.70
CA GLU A 337 -9.13 27.21 2.44
C GLU A 337 -9.38 25.81 1.86
N MET A 338 -9.30 24.79 2.69
CA MET A 338 -9.56 23.41 2.33
C MET A 338 -10.97 23.22 1.73
N CYS A 339 -11.99 23.77 2.37
CA CYS A 339 -13.36 23.72 1.85
C CYS A 339 -13.49 24.51 0.54
N SER A 340 -12.86 25.68 0.48
CA SER A 340 -12.88 26.57 -0.69
C SER A 340 -12.27 25.94 -1.94
N ASN A 341 -11.33 25.02 -1.79
CA ASN A 341 -10.69 24.31 -2.93
C ASN A 341 -11.69 23.63 -3.87
N CYS A 342 -12.88 23.28 -3.36
CA CYS A 342 -13.98 22.75 -4.17
C CYS A 342 -15.17 23.72 -4.23
N HIS A 343 -15.56 24.32 -3.10
CA HIS A 343 -16.78 25.13 -2.98
C HIS A 343 -16.74 26.48 -3.69
N THR A 344 -15.60 26.91 -4.24
CA THR A 344 -15.48 28.09 -5.11
C THR A 344 -15.45 27.74 -6.60
N LYS A 345 -15.35 26.46 -6.96
CA LYS A 345 -15.24 26.01 -8.35
C LYS A 345 -16.61 25.79 -8.95
N LYS A 346 -16.99 26.64 -9.90
CA LYS A 346 -18.30 26.57 -10.58
C LYS A 346 -18.52 25.22 -11.29
N GLU A 347 -17.46 24.66 -11.86
CA GLU A 347 -17.48 23.37 -12.54
C GLU A 347 -17.77 22.18 -11.59
N VAL A 348 -17.55 22.34 -10.30
CA VAL A 348 -17.87 21.35 -9.26
C VAL A 348 -19.24 21.67 -8.64
N VAL A 349 -19.34 22.77 -7.89
CA VAL A 349 -20.53 23.06 -7.06
C VAL A 349 -21.73 23.54 -7.85
N GLY A 350 -21.51 24.11 -9.05
CA GLY A 350 -22.61 24.57 -9.93
C GLY A 350 -23.54 23.44 -10.37
N LYS A 351 -23.03 22.20 -10.49
CA LYS A 351 -23.82 20.99 -10.79
C LYS A 351 -24.89 20.71 -9.72
N TYR A 352 -24.65 21.14 -8.49
CA TYR A 352 -25.49 20.89 -7.33
C TYR A 352 -26.30 22.13 -6.91
N GLY A 353 -26.27 23.20 -7.72
CA GLY A 353 -26.99 24.44 -7.43
C GLY A 353 -26.45 25.22 -6.21
N LEU A 354 -25.18 24.96 -5.83
CA LEU A 354 -24.53 25.64 -4.72
C LEU A 354 -23.85 26.92 -5.19
N SER A 355 -23.83 27.96 -4.28
CA SER A 355 -23.13 29.22 -4.56
C SER A 355 -21.63 29.05 -4.51
N THR A 356 -20.92 29.72 -5.41
CA THR A 356 -19.46 29.84 -5.40
C THR A 356 -18.94 30.91 -4.44
N ASP A 357 -19.85 31.73 -3.85
CA ASP A 357 -19.49 32.89 -3.01
C ASP A 357 -19.28 32.53 -1.53
N VAL A 358 -19.36 31.21 -1.20
CA VAL A 358 -19.27 30.76 0.20
C VAL A 358 -17.98 31.18 0.91
N ALA A 359 -16.85 31.10 0.19
CA ALA A 359 -15.55 31.53 0.73
C ALA A 359 -15.48 33.05 0.87
N LYS A 360 -15.91 33.79 -0.15
CA LYS A 360 -15.91 35.25 -0.17
C LYS A 360 -16.78 35.81 0.96
N THR A 361 -17.98 35.28 1.14
CA THR A 361 -18.92 35.74 2.19
C THR A 361 -18.39 35.39 3.57
N TYR A 362 -17.80 34.21 3.79
CA TYR A 362 -17.16 33.86 5.05
C TYR A 362 -15.99 34.80 5.37
N LEU A 363 -15.06 35.04 4.40
CA LEU A 363 -13.90 35.89 4.63
C LEU A 363 -14.27 37.37 4.87
N SER A 364 -15.41 37.82 4.41
CA SER A 364 -15.94 39.16 4.68
C SER A 364 -16.80 39.26 5.95
N ASP A 365 -17.12 38.12 6.55
CA ASP A 365 -17.84 38.02 7.83
C ASP A 365 -16.89 38.22 9.01
N PHE A 366 -17.46 38.51 10.19
CA PHE A 366 -16.72 38.72 11.43
C PHE A 366 -15.75 37.58 11.77
N HIS A 367 -16.16 36.34 11.60
CA HIS A 367 -15.30 35.18 11.86
C HIS A 367 -14.14 35.09 10.88
N GLY A 368 -14.37 35.29 9.60
CA GLY A 368 -13.33 35.25 8.59
C GLY A 368 -12.33 36.40 8.68
N VAL A 369 -12.84 37.61 8.95
CA VAL A 369 -11.98 38.79 9.20
C VAL A 369 -11.11 38.56 10.45
N SER A 370 -11.72 38.09 11.54
CA SER A 370 -10.98 37.76 12.78
C SER A 370 -9.91 36.70 12.55
N LEU A 371 -10.20 35.65 11.75
CA LEU A 371 -9.22 34.61 11.39
C LEU A 371 -8.07 35.19 10.56
N GLY A 372 -8.36 36.09 9.62
CA GLY A 372 -7.38 36.81 8.84
C GLY A 372 -6.43 37.66 9.68
N LEU A 373 -6.99 38.45 10.59
CA LEU A 373 -6.20 39.26 11.54
C LEU A 373 -5.32 38.38 12.45
N TYR A 374 -5.89 37.28 12.96
CA TYR A 374 -5.14 36.36 13.78
C TYR A 374 -3.94 35.76 13.02
N LYS A 375 -4.12 35.33 11.76
CA LYS A 375 -3.03 34.83 10.92
C LYS A 375 -1.91 35.85 10.72
N MET A 376 -2.24 37.13 10.63
CA MET A 376 -1.27 38.20 10.49
C MET A 376 -0.45 38.44 11.77
N GLN A 377 -1.04 38.22 12.93
CA GLN A 377 -0.42 38.42 14.26
C GLN A 377 0.37 37.20 14.76
N LYS A 378 0.31 36.06 14.07
CA LYS A 378 0.91 34.79 14.48
C LYS A 378 2.43 34.83 14.69
N GLY A 379 3.11 35.93 14.34
CA GLY A 379 4.54 36.14 14.63
C GLY A 379 4.84 36.68 16.03
N GLU A 380 3.85 37.12 16.78
CA GLU A 380 4.04 37.67 18.13
C GLU A 380 3.69 36.61 19.19
N ALA A 381 4.70 36.08 19.85
CA ALA A 381 4.63 34.95 20.75
C ALA A 381 3.63 35.11 21.91
N GLY A 382 2.81 34.10 22.15
CA GLY A 382 2.43 33.70 23.51
C GLY A 382 1.03 34.04 24.03
N GLN A 383 0.04 34.44 23.22
CA GLN A 383 -1.33 34.61 23.71
C GLN A 383 -2.19 33.38 23.44
N PRO A 384 -2.83 32.75 24.42
CA PRO A 384 -3.83 31.70 24.19
C PRO A 384 -5.06 32.32 23.54
N HIS A 385 -5.23 32.11 22.23
CA HIS A 385 -6.39 32.65 21.51
C HIS A 385 -7.59 31.74 21.64
N LYS A 386 -8.76 32.34 21.82
CA LYS A 386 -10.05 31.65 21.72
C LYS A 386 -10.19 31.13 20.27
N PRO A 387 -10.65 29.90 20.07
CA PRO A 387 -10.84 29.38 18.74
C PRO A 387 -11.86 30.21 17.96
N ILE A 388 -11.45 30.68 16.77
CA ILE A 388 -12.35 31.39 15.85
C ILE A 388 -13.18 30.36 15.10
N ALA A 389 -14.47 30.63 14.88
CA ALA A 389 -15.35 29.70 14.18
C ALA A 389 -14.94 29.53 12.71
N VAL A 390 -14.82 28.29 12.27
CA VAL A 390 -14.53 27.87 10.89
C VAL A 390 -15.68 27.05 10.34
N CYS A 391 -15.63 26.68 9.07
CA CYS A 391 -16.73 26.00 8.37
C CYS A 391 -17.28 24.79 9.13
N THR A 392 -16.41 23.97 9.72
CA THR A 392 -16.79 22.74 10.42
C THR A 392 -17.51 22.98 11.75
N ASP A 393 -17.39 24.16 12.36
CA ASP A 393 -18.09 24.46 13.61
C ASP A 393 -19.59 24.58 13.39
N CYS A 394 -19.99 25.09 12.22
CA CYS A 394 -21.38 25.21 11.82
C CYS A 394 -21.88 23.96 11.09
N HIS A 395 -21.11 23.47 10.09
CA HIS A 395 -21.56 22.41 9.20
C HIS A 395 -21.27 20.99 9.72
N GLY A 396 -20.46 20.83 10.76
CA GLY A 396 -19.92 19.54 11.20
C GLY A 396 -18.66 19.15 10.43
N THR A 397 -18.04 18.03 10.83
CA THR A 397 -16.76 17.58 10.27
C THR A 397 -16.97 16.41 9.31
N HIS A 398 -17.28 15.23 9.85
CA HIS A 398 -17.56 14.05 9.05
C HIS A 398 -19.06 13.84 8.78
N ASN A 399 -19.93 14.52 9.50
CA ASN A 399 -21.40 14.45 9.44
C ASN A 399 -22.02 15.65 8.72
N ILE A 400 -21.40 16.13 7.67
CA ILE A 400 -21.94 17.26 6.90
C ILE A 400 -23.22 16.82 6.20
N MET A 401 -24.33 17.48 6.51
CA MET A 401 -25.66 17.15 5.99
C MET A 401 -26.15 18.20 4.99
N ASN A 402 -27.13 17.80 4.17
CA ASN A 402 -27.82 18.77 3.32
C ASN A 402 -28.49 19.85 4.21
N THR A 403 -28.33 21.11 3.84
CA THR A 403 -28.85 22.24 4.61
C THR A 403 -30.39 22.28 4.69
N ARG A 404 -31.07 21.45 3.88
CA ARG A 404 -32.54 21.29 3.91
C ARG A 404 -33.02 20.20 4.88
N ASP A 405 -32.12 19.37 5.36
CA ASP A 405 -32.45 18.28 6.27
C ASP A 405 -32.69 18.87 7.67
N ALA A 406 -33.77 18.48 8.32
CA ALA A 406 -34.15 18.99 9.63
C ALA A 406 -33.08 18.75 10.71
N GLU A 407 -32.31 17.69 10.57
CA GLU A 407 -31.22 17.33 11.48
C GLU A 407 -29.89 18.03 11.15
N ALA A 408 -29.83 18.79 10.04
CA ALA A 408 -28.60 19.48 9.66
C ALA A 408 -28.19 20.49 10.73
N ALA A 409 -26.90 20.55 11.02
CA ALA A 409 -26.33 21.42 12.04
C ALA A 409 -26.61 22.92 11.79
N VAL A 410 -26.78 23.29 10.52
CA VAL A 410 -27.02 24.68 10.07
C VAL A 410 -28.49 25.08 10.04
N VAL A 411 -29.44 24.17 10.32
CA VAL A 411 -30.84 24.54 10.51
C VAL A 411 -30.97 25.38 11.77
N LYS A 412 -31.78 26.43 11.75
CA LYS A 412 -31.85 27.49 12.79
C LYS A 412 -31.89 26.92 14.22
N SER A 413 -32.73 25.93 14.49
CA SER A 413 -32.85 25.28 15.80
C SER A 413 -31.58 24.61 16.30
N ASN A 414 -30.79 24.06 15.37
CA ASN A 414 -29.52 23.35 15.67
C ASN A 414 -28.34 24.32 15.70
N LEU A 415 -28.42 25.40 14.89
CA LEU A 415 -27.37 26.42 14.78
C LEU A 415 -27.18 27.19 16.09
N LEU A 416 -28.23 27.50 16.82
CA LEU A 416 -28.14 28.16 18.14
C LEU A 416 -27.21 27.37 19.09
N LYS A 417 -27.39 26.05 19.18
CA LYS A 417 -26.52 25.17 20.00
C LYS A 417 -25.06 25.22 19.56
N ARG A 418 -24.81 25.46 18.29
CA ARG A 418 -23.43 25.63 17.76
C ARG A 418 -22.86 26.97 18.17
N CYS A 419 -23.65 28.06 18.05
CA CYS A 419 -23.24 29.40 18.48
C CYS A 419 -22.93 29.43 20.00
N GLN A 420 -23.73 28.79 20.82
CA GLN A 420 -23.58 28.74 22.28
C GLN A 420 -22.27 28.02 22.73
N LYS A 421 -21.63 27.25 21.90
CA LYS A 421 -20.31 26.66 22.25
C LYS A 421 -19.21 27.73 22.48
N CYS A 422 -19.32 28.87 21.82
CA CYS A 422 -18.38 29.98 21.94
C CYS A 422 -19.07 31.24 22.53
N HIS A 423 -20.37 31.44 22.24
CA HIS A 423 -21.19 32.54 22.67
C HIS A 423 -22.24 32.06 23.70
N ALA A 424 -21.81 31.85 24.94
CA ALA A 424 -22.64 31.23 25.98
C ALA A 424 -24.01 31.91 26.18
N ASP A 425 -24.08 33.25 26.00
CA ASP A 425 -25.26 34.06 26.18
C ASP A 425 -26.12 34.23 24.90
N ALA A 426 -25.79 33.48 23.83
CA ALA A 426 -26.54 33.54 22.58
C ALA A 426 -27.99 33.08 22.81
N ASN A 427 -28.95 33.95 22.47
CA ASN A 427 -30.40 33.69 22.53
C ASN A 427 -30.93 33.18 21.16
N GLU A 428 -32.23 32.91 21.11
CA GLU A 428 -32.90 32.36 19.92
C GLU A 428 -32.81 33.28 18.68
N ASN A 429 -32.61 34.58 18.86
CA ASN A 429 -32.48 35.55 17.77
C ASN A 429 -31.02 35.72 17.32
N PHE A 430 -30.05 35.16 18.06
CA PHE A 430 -28.62 35.31 17.74
C PHE A 430 -28.26 34.76 16.35
N PRO A 431 -28.75 33.60 15.92
CA PRO A 431 -28.49 33.11 14.58
C PRO A 431 -29.06 33.98 13.45
N ASP A 432 -30.11 34.77 13.71
CA ASP A 432 -30.72 35.65 12.71
C ASP A 432 -29.84 36.86 12.35
N ALA A 433 -28.93 37.24 13.24
CA ALA A 433 -27.95 38.29 12.97
C ALA A 433 -26.91 37.89 11.92
N TRP A 434 -26.78 36.60 11.66
CA TRP A 434 -25.83 36.08 10.65
C TRP A 434 -26.49 35.95 9.27
N LEU A 435 -25.88 36.60 8.26
CA LEU A 435 -26.43 36.69 6.91
C LEU A 435 -26.24 35.39 6.08
N SER A 436 -25.70 34.31 6.69
CA SER A 436 -25.38 33.10 5.93
C SER A 436 -24.36 33.36 4.79
N HIS A 437 -24.39 32.56 3.73
CA HIS A 437 -23.43 32.65 2.59
C HIS A 437 -24.05 33.44 1.41
N TYR A 438 -24.59 34.64 1.65
CA TYR A 438 -25.02 35.51 0.57
C TYR A 438 -24.61 36.96 0.83
N GLU A 439 -24.38 37.68 -0.24
CA GLU A 439 -24.11 39.13 -0.15
C GLU A 439 -25.40 39.89 0.14
N PRO A 440 -25.34 40.91 1.00
CA PRO A 440 -26.47 41.78 1.23
C PRO A 440 -26.95 42.41 -0.08
N SER A 441 -28.24 42.37 -0.33
CA SER A 441 -28.89 42.91 -1.50
C SER A 441 -30.24 43.56 -1.14
N LEU A 442 -30.79 44.35 -2.04
CA LEU A 442 -32.12 44.98 -1.85
C LEU A 442 -33.23 43.95 -1.54
N LYS A 443 -33.07 42.69 -2.02
CA LYS A 443 -34.04 41.62 -1.80
C LYS A 443 -33.82 40.83 -0.51
N ARG A 444 -32.54 40.66 -0.08
CA ARG A 444 -32.20 39.72 1.01
C ARG A 444 -31.72 40.36 2.30
N ALA A 445 -31.27 41.61 2.32
CA ALA A 445 -30.91 42.37 3.53
C ALA A 445 -30.80 43.86 3.18
N PRO A 446 -31.95 44.55 2.90
CA PRO A 446 -31.92 45.90 2.38
C PRO A 446 -31.25 46.89 3.33
N LEU A 447 -31.48 46.80 4.65
CA LEU A 447 -30.84 47.67 5.62
C LEU A 447 -29.32 47.55 5.65
N VAL A 448 -28.82 46.32 5.63
CA VAL A 448 -27.36 46.04 5.61
C VAL A 448 -26.74 46.49 4.27
N PHE A 449 -27.48 46.31 3.18
CA PHE A 449 -27.08 46.80 1.87
C PHE A 449 -26.94 48.32 1.84
N PHE A 450 -27.94 49.05 2.31
CA PHE A 450 -27.91 50.50 2.37
C PHE A 450 -26.83 51.03 3.32
N ALA A 451 -26.68 50.42 4.51
CA ALA A 451 -25.61 50.78 5.43
C ALA A 451 -24.24 50.61 4.78
N GLY A 452 -23.97 49.46 4.15
CA GLY A 452 -22.74 49.22 3.45
C GLY A 452 -22.48 50.22 2.30
N TRP A 453 -23.52 50.61 1.55
CA TRP A 453 -23.45 51.59 0.49
C TRP A 453 -23.15 53.00 1.02
N ILE A 454 -23.80 53.39 2.12
CA ILE A 454 -23.56 54.68 2.81
C ILE A 454 -22.09 54.73 3.25
N TYR A 455 -21.56 53.67 3.89
CA TYR A 455 -20.16 53.67 4.32
C TYR A 455 -19.18 53.75 3.14
N LYS A 456 -19.46 53.05 2.04
CA LYS A 456 -18.61 53.07 0.83
C LYS A 456 -18.53 54.44 0.16
N ILE A 457 -19.55 55.28 0.31
CA ILE A 457 -19.59 56.63 -0.31
C ILE A 457 -19.18 57.69 0.69
N PHE A 458 -19.79 57.67 1.88
CA PHE A 458 -19.62 58.71 2.90
C PHE A 458 -18.18 58.75 3.45
N LEU A 459 -17.59 57.59 3.72
CA LEU A 459 -16.28 57.53 4.33
C LEU A 459 -15.17 58.08 3.42
N PRO A 460 -15.07 57.72 2.11
CA PRO A 460 -14.15 58.36 1.19
C PRO A 460 -14.35 59.88 1.05
N ILE A 461 -15.60 60.35 0.97
CA ILE A 461 -15.89 61.80 0.87
C ILE A 461 -15.38 62.53 2.10
N LEU A 462 -15.63 61.97 3.29
CA LEU A 462 -15.18 62.55 4.56
C LEU A 462 -13.64 62.58 4.61
N LEU A 463 -12.97 61.51 4.26
CA LEU A 463 -11.51 61.46 4.21
C LEU A 463 -10.91 62.46 3.20
N ILE A 464 -11.50 62.55 2.01
CA ILE A 464 -11.08 63.54 1.00
C ILE A 464 -11.25 64.96 1.54
N GLY A 465 -12.40 65.22 2.21
CA GLY A 465 -12.66 66.51 2.89
C GLY A 465 -11.58 66.87 3.91
N PHE A 466 -11.19 65.92 4.77
CA PHE A 466 -10.11 66.12 5.74
C PHE A 466 -8.77 66.35 5.06
N VAL A 467 -8.44 65.59 4.04
CA VAL A 467 -7.16 65.79 3.27
C VAL A 467 -7.14 67.18 2.63
N LEU A 468 -8.25 67.61 2.01
CA LEU A 468 -8.37 68.94 1.41
C LEU A 468 -8.26 70.03 2.50
N GLN A 469 -8.89 69.89 3.65
CA GLN A 469 -8.76 70.81 4.77
C GLN A 469 -7.31 70.92 5.26
N ILE A 470 -6.62 69.80 5.42
CA ILE A 470 -5.20 69.80 5.80
C ILE A 470 -4.34 70.50 4.72
N LEU A 471 -4.57 70.23 3.46
CA LEU A 471 -3.84 70.87 2.35
C LEU A 471 -4.09 72.39 2.28
N LEU A 472 -5.36 72.84 2.53
CA LEU A 472 -5.72 74.24 2.63
C LEU A 472 -5.02 74.92 3.83
N HIS A 473 -4.93 74.27 4.98
CA HIS A 473 -4.20 74.79 6.12
C HIS A 473 -2.71 74.93 5.83
N ILE A 474 -2.08 73.94 5.22
CA ILE A 474 -0.66 73.97 4.81
C ILE A 474 -0.47 75.12 3.81
N TRP A 475 -1.32 75.22 2.78
CA TRP A 475 -1.25 76.32 1.78
C TRP A 475 -1.39 77.71 2.45
N ARG A 476 -2.40 77.88 3.31
CA ARG A 476 -2.59 79.12 4.03
C ARG A 476 -1.38 79.49 4.90
N TYR A 477 -0.79 78.49 5.54
CA TYR A 477 0.43 78.73 6.37
C TYR A 477 1.64 79.11 5.49
N ALA A 478 1.79 78.50 4.30
CA ALA A 478 2.88 78.75 3.37
C ALA A 478 2.73 80.17 2.71
N VAL A 479 1.50 80.62 2.40
CA VAL A 479 1.26 81.92 1.72
C VAL A 479 1.25 83.08 2.72
N ASN A 480 0.91 82.89 3.99
CA ASN A 480 0.93 83.94 5.02
C ASN A 480 2.23 84.06 5.79
N ARG A 481 3.29 83.39 5.28
CA ARG A 481 4.65 83.58 5.71
C ARG A 481 5.36 84.51 4.75
#